data_87592c27fa2e83f00ecafd2ecca46bfa
#
_entry.id   87592c27fa2e83f00ecafd2ecca46bfa
#
_cell.length_a   1.000
_cell.length_b   1.000
_cell.length_c   1.000
_cell.angle_alpha   90.00
_cell.angle_beta   90.00
_cell.angle_gamma   90.00
#
_symmetry.space_group_name_H-M   'P 1'
#
loop_
_entity.id
_entity.type
_entity.pdbx_description
1 polymer ?
#
loop_
_entity_poly.entity_id
_entity_poly.type
_entity_poly.pdbx_seq_one_letter_code
_entity_poly.pdbx_strand_id
1 'polypeptide(L)'
;VPIAAAAMGARVIEKHFTLDRKLPGPDHSASLEPDELKEMVIAIRNIEKAMGSGFKKPSLSEAKNISVVRKSIVAKKSIRKGEEYSENNLTVKRPGTGISPMSWDKVLGNVAKINYQKDDLIK
;
A
#
# COMPACT_ATOMS: atom_id res chain seq x y z
N VAL A 1 -23.06 13.75 -2.39
CA VAL A 1 -22.45 14.66 -1.41
C VAL A 1 -22.08 13.94 -0.11
N PRO A 2 -22.96 13.19 0.61
CA PRO A 2 -22.66 12.58 1.92
C PRO A 2 -21.42 11.66 1.93
N ILE A 3 -21.24 10.84 0.89
CA ILE A 3 -20.11 9.92 0.75
C ILE A 3 -18.79 10.70 0.65
N ALA A 4 -18.77 11.78 -0.15
CA ALA A 4 -17.60 12.64 -0.27
C ALA A 4 -17.30 13.37 1.04
N ALA A 5 -18.33 13.85 1.75
CA ALA A 5 -18.15 14.48 3.06
C ALA A 5 -17.56 13.51 4.07
N ALA A 6 -18.03 12.25 4.12
CA ALA A 6 -17.46 11.21 4.97
C ALA A 6 -15.98 10.92 4.62
N ALA A 7 -15.64 10.81 3.33
CA ALA A 7 -14.25 10.64 2.88
C ALA A 7 -13.34 11.81 3.28
N MET A 8 -13.89 13.02 3.37
CA MET A 8 -13.19 14.21 3.84
C MET A 8 -13.18 14.37 5.37
N GLY A 9 -13.70 13.40 6.11
CA GLY A 9 -13.65 13.36 7.57
C GLY A 9 -14.89 13.87 8.30
N ALA A 10 -16.01 14.11 7.61
CA ALA A 10 -17.27 14.43 8.28
C ALA A 10 -17.71 13.26 9.17
N ARG A 11 -18.09 13.56 10.41
CA ARG A 11 -18.50 12.55 11.39
C ARG A 11 -20.01 12.52 11.61
N VAL A 12 -20.69 13.55 11.18
CA VAL A 12 -22.15 13.70 11.27
C VAL A 12 -22.68 14.10 9.91
N ILE A 13 -23.69 13.40 9.45
CA ILE A 13 -24.43 13.68 8.21
C ILE A 13 -25.90 13.86 8.59
N GLU A 14 -26.43 15.03 8.34
CA GLU A 14 -27.86 15.34 8.53
C GLU A 14 -28.56 15.31 7.17
N LYS A 15 -29.71 14.67 7.09
CA LYS A 15 -30.53 14.58 5.90
C LYS A 15 -32.03 14.60 6.27
N HIS A 16 -32.83 15.29 5.45
CA HIS A 16 -34.26 15.13 5.48
C HIS A 16 -34.63 13.71 5.07
N PHE A 17 -35.61 13.14 5.74
CA PHE A 17 -36.10 11.78 5.54
C PHE A 17 -37.62 11.74 5.43
N THR A 18 -38.12 10.95 4.50
CA THR A 18 -39.55 10.73 4.29
C THR A 18 -39.86 9.27 3.97
N LEU A 19 -41.09 8.85 4.21
CA LEU A 19 -41.54 7.53 3.76
C LEU A 19 -41.98 7.53 2.28
N ASP A 20 -42.42 8.67 1.75
CA ASP A 20 -42.81 8.85 0.34
C ASP A 20 -42.61 10.32 -0.04
N ARG A 21 -41.90 10.60 -1.10
CA ARG A 21 -41.68 11.94 -1.65
C ARG A 21 -42.92 12.61 -2.19
N LYS A 22 -43.97 11.84 -2.45
CA LYS A 22 -45.26 12.34 -2.94
C LYS A 22 -46.17 12.84 -1.84
N LEU A 23 -45.79 12.68 -0.56
CA LEU A 23 -46.56 13.22 0.55
C LEU A 23 -46.70 14.74 0.45
N PRO A 24 -47.84 15.32 0.87
CA PRO A 24 -48.02 16.75 0.85
C PRO A 24 -47.12 17.43 1.88
N GLY A 25 -46.40 18.46 1.44
CA GLY A 25 -45.48 19.25 2.29
C GLY A 25 -44.24 19.72 1.54
N PRO A 26 -43.57 20.74 2.06
CA PRO A 26 -42.48 21.40 1.34
C PRO A 26 -41.21 20.53 1.21
N ASP A 27 -40.93 19.67 2.19
CA ASP A 27 -39.65 18.99 2.30
C ASP A 27 -39.61 17.56 1.76
N HIS A 28 -40.81 16.93 1.58
CA HIS A 28 -40.89 15.53 1.15
C HIS A 28 -40.19 15.27 -0.19
N SER A 29 -40.37 16.15 -1.16
CA SER A 29 -39.80 16.01 -2.51
C SER A 29 -38.24 16.04 -2.52
N ALA A 30 -37.64 16.70 -1.53
CA ALA A 30 -36.18 16.81 -1.38
C ALA A 30 -35.57 15.83 -0.36
N SER A 31 -36.42 15.01 0.28
CA SER A 31 -36.03 14.07 1.32
C SER A 31 -35.55 12.73 0.76
N LEU A 32 -34.76 12.00 1.54
CA LEU A 32 -34.38 10.61 1.24
C LEU A 32 -35.53 9.67 1.62
N GLU A 33 -35.78 8.69 0.77
CA GLU A 33 -36.64 7.55 1.09
C GLU A 33 -35.86 6.43 1.78
N PRO A 34 -36.52 5.42 2.42
CA PRO A 34 -35.87 4.40 3.23
C PRO A 34 -34.74 3.66 2.52
N ASP A 35 -34.94 3.25 1.27
CA ASP A 35 -33.90 2.52 0.50
C ASP A 35 -32.72 3.41 0.15
N GLU A 36 -32.94 4.67 -0.19
CA GLU A 36 -31.88 5.64 -0.47
C GLU A 36 -31.04 5.94 0.78
N LEU A 37 -31.68 6.06 1.95
CA LEU A 37 -30.97 6.22 3.22
C LEU A 37 -30.11 5.00 3.52
N LYS A 38 -30.65 3.80 3.31
CA LYS A 38 -29.92 2.54 3.48
C LYS A 38 -28.70 2.46 2.56
N GLU A 39 -28.88 2.76 1.28
CA GLU A 39 -27.77 2.77 0.30
C GLU A 39 -26.71 3.80 0.66
N MET A 40 -27.11 5.00 1.09
CA MET A 40 -26.19 6.04 1.56
C MET A 40 -25.34 5.56 2.75
N VAL A 41 -25.99 4.92 3.74
CA VAL A 41 -25.27 4.39 4.92
C VAL A 41 -24.29 3.29 4.51
N ILE A 42 -24.70 2.35 3.65
CA ILE A 42 -23.83 1.29 3.13
C ILE A 42 -22.62 1.90 2.40
N ALA A 43 -22.86 2.88 1.53
CA ALA A 43 -21.79 3.54 0.78
C ALA A 43 -20.80 4.27 1.71
N ILE A 44 -21.28 4.96 2.75
CA ILE A 44 -20.43 5.60 3.75
C ILE A 44 -19.59 4.56 4.50
N ARG A 45 -20.18 3.45 4.96
CA ARG A 45 -19.43 2.37 5.64
C ARG A 45 -18.38 1.73 4.75
N ASN A 46 -18.65 1.63 3.45
CA ASN A 46 -17.66 1.12 2.48
C ASN A 46 -16.50 2.09 2.30
N ILE A 47 -16.76 3.40 2.23
CA ILE A 47 -15.71 4.43 2.15
C ILE A 47 -14.85 4.44 3.43
N GLU A 48 -15.45 4.36 4.61
CA GLU A 48 -14.71 4.28 5.88
C GLU A 48 -13.73 3.09 5.90
N LYS A 49 -14.18 1.92 5.41
CA LYS A 49 -13.31 0.74 5.28
C LYS A 49 -12.19 0.96 4.25
N ALA A 50 -12.51 1.57 3.10
CA ALA A 50 -11.56 1.83 2.03
C ALA A 50 -10.47 2.84 2.44
N MET A 51 -10.83 3.84 3.25
CA MET A 51 -9.87 4.83 3.80
C MET A 51 -8.84 4.19 4.73
N GLY A 52 -9.18 3.11 5.38
CA GLY A 52 -8.27 2.37 6.26
C GLY A 52 -7.72 3.22 7.41
N SER A 53 -6.53 2.89 7.87
CA SER A 53 -5.87 3.55 9.01
C SER A 53 -4.91 4.68 8.62
N GLY A 54 -4.64 4.88 7.32
CA GLY A 54 -3.62 5.81 6.85
C GLY A 54 -2.17 5.33 7.03
N PHE A 55 -1.93 4.24 7.76
CA PHE A 55 -0.60 3.68 7.94
C PHE A 55 -0.23 2.74 6.79
N LYS A 56 0.80 3.11 6.03
CA LYS A 56 1.32 2.25 4.96
C LYS A 56 2.13 1.09 5.55
N LYS A 57 1.54 -0.09 5.55
CA LYS A 57 2.18 -1.36 5.91
C LYS A 57 1.69 -2.47 5.00
N PRO A 58 2.50 -3.51 4.77
CA PRO A 58 2.04 -4.69 4.05
C PRO A 58 0.82 -5.32 4.74
N SER A 59 -0.18 -5.71 3.98
CA SER A 59 -1.32 -6.49 4.50
C SER A 59 -0.89 -7.91 4.86
N LEU A 60 -1.71 -8.63 5.60
CA LEU A 60 -1.43 -10.05 5.94
C LEU A 60 -1.32 -10.94 4.68
N SER A 61 -2.10 -10.63 3.64
CA SER A 61 -2.02 -11.33 2.35
C SER A 61 -0.73 -11.03 1.60
N GLU A 62 -0.22 -9.79 1.66
CA GLU A 62 1.02 -9.38 1.02
C GLU A 62 2.27 -9.89 1.76
N ALA A 63 2.19 -10.03 3.09
CA ALA A 63 3.32 -10.44 3.92
C ALA A 63 3.94 -11.77 3.46
N LYS A 64 3.11 -12.73 3.03
CA LYS A 64 3.55 -14.03 2.53
C LYS A 64 4.38 -13.92 1.23
N ASN A 65 4.17 -12.89 0.44
CA ASN A 65 4.81 -12.71 -0.85
C ASN A 65 6.07 -11.82 -0.77
N ILE A 66 6.33 -11.16 0.35
CA ILE A 66 7.44 -10.20 0.50
C ILE A 66 8.79 -10.83 0.11
N SER A 67 9.09 -12.02 0.64
CA SER A 67 10.36 -12.70 0.39
C SER A 67 10.57 -13.08 -1.08
N VAL A 68 9.49 -13.38 -1.80
CA VAL A 68 9.53 -13.79 -3.21
C VAL A 68 9.53 -12.59 -4.14
N VAL A 69 8.72 -11.57 -3.85
CA VAL A 69 8.47 -10.44 -4.77
C VAL A 69 9.53 -9.36 -4.65
N ARG A 70 10.03 -9.10 -3.43
CA ARG A 70 11.08 -8.10 -3.22
C ARG A 70 12.41 -8.57 -3.81
N LYS A 71 13.30 -7.61 -4.02
CA LYS A 71 14.66 -7.85 -4.56
C LYS A 71 15.69 -7.73 -3.45
N SER A 72 16.84 -8.33 -3.69
CA SER A 72 18.06 -8.18 -2.89
C SER A 72 19.21 -7.70 -3.75
N ILE A 73 20.24 -7.13 -3.13
CA ILE A 73 21.51 -6.82 -3.77
C ILE A 73 22.23 -8.15 -4.01
N VAL A 74 22.66 -8.38 -5.26
CA VAL A 74 23.37 -9.59 -5.70
C VAL A 74 24.61 -9.23 -6.51
N ALA A 75 25.54 -10.16 -6.61
CA ALA A 75 26.68 -10.04 -7.49
C ALA A 75 26.25 -10.08 -8.97
N LYS A 76 26.58 -9.05 -9.75
CA LYS A 76 26.31 -8.95 -11.19
C LYS A 76 27.26 -9.83 -12.00
N LYS A 77 28.46 -10.05 -11.47
CA LYS A 77 29.54 -10.90 -11.99
C LYS A 77 30.30 -11.50 -10.80
N SER A 78 31.25 -12.39 -11.03
CA SER A 78 32.12 -12.89 -9.95
C SER A 78 32.87 -11.74 -9.27
N ILE A 79 32.89 -11.75 -7.93
CA ILE A 79 33.57 -10.77 -7.08
C ILE A 79 34.52 -11.54 -6.19
N ARG A 80 35.79 -11.14 -6.14
CA ARG A 80 36.80 -11.79 -5.28
C ARG A 80 36.76 -11.18 -3.87
N LYS A 81 37.10 -11.97 -2.88
CA LYS A 81 37.39 -11.46 -1.53
C LYS A 81 38.42 -10.32 -1.61
N GLY A 82 38.15 -9.20 -0.96
CA GLY A 82 38.97 -8.00 -1.00
C GLY A 82 38.64 -7.03 -2.13
N GLU A 83 37.76 -7.39 -3.06
CA GLU A 83 37.28 -6.48 -4.12
C GLU A 83 36.22 -5.53 -3.58
N GLU A 84 36.26 -4.27 -4.00
CA GLU A 84 35.32 -3.23 -3.62
C GLU A 84 34.01 -3.40 -4.37
N TYR A 85 32.87 -3.22 -3.67
CA TYR A 85 31.55 -3.22 -4.27
C TYR A 85 31.30 -1.92 -5.05
N SER A 86 30.89 -2.06 -6.30
CA SER A 86 30.62 -0.96 -7.21
C SER A 86 29.38 -1.23 -8.08
N GLU A 87 28.88 -0.21 -8.76
CA GLU A 87 27.79 -0.36 -9.74
C GLU A 87 28.15 -1.32 -10.89
N ASN A 88 29.43 -1.56 -11.13
CA ASN A 88 29.93 -2.45 -12.18
C ASN A 88 29.85 -3.94 -11.78
N ASN A 89 29.85 -4.26 -10.47
CA ASN A 89 29.87 -5.64 -9.99
C ASN A 89 28.64 -6.01 -9.14
N LEU A 90 27.77 -5.06 -8.80
CA LEU A 90 26.51 -5.27 -8.11
C LEU A 90 25.30 -5.09 -9.02
N THR A 91 24.19 -5.72 -8.67
CA THR A 91 22.85 -5.53 -9.25
C THR A 91 21.77 -5.94 -8.26
N VAL A 92 20.51 -5.82 -8.64
CA VAL A 92 19.37 -6.19 -7.79
C VAL A 92 18.48 -7.22 -8.49
N LYS A 93 18.25 -8.35 -7.85
CA LYS A 93 17.41 -9.44 -8.33
C LYS A 93 16.48 -9.98 -7.22
N ARG A 94 15.43 -10.67 -7.59
CA ARG A 94 14.64 -11.49 -6.67
C ARG A 94 15.43 -12.76 -6.31
N PRO A 95 15.23 -13.32 -5.12
CA PRO A 95 14.24 -13.02 -4.07
C PRO A 95 14.68 -11.90 -3.12
N GLY A 96 13.77 -11.49 -2.22
CA GLY A 96 14.00 -10.46 -1.20
C GLY A 96 14.53 -11.01 0.12
N THR A 97 15.39 -12.04 0.07
CA THR A 97 15.92 -12.75 1.25
C THR A 97 17.30 -12.29 1.69
N GLY A 98 17.95 -11.41 0.91
CA GLY A 98 19.25 -10.80 1.21
C GLY A 98 19.13 -9.32 1.57
N ILE A 99 20.22 -8.57 1.39
CA ILE A 99 20.29 -7.13 1.66
C ILE A 99 19.31 -6.39 0.75
N SER A 100 18.44 -5.58 1.34
CA SER A 100 17.47 -4.77 0.59
C SER A 100 18.16 -3.77 -0.34
N PRO A 101 17.65 -3.57 -1.57
CA PRO A 101 18.11 -2.50 -2.46
C PRO A 101 18.06 -1.10 -1.85
N MET A 102 17.22 -0.87 -0.85
CA MET A 102 17.17 0.40 -0.10
C MET A 102 18.46 0.70 0.68
N SER A 103 19.33 -0.30 0.82
CA SER A 103 20.65 -0.15 1.44
C SER A 103 21.78 -0.03 0.41
N TRP A 104 21.48 0.25 -0.87
CA TRP A 104 22.43 0.29 -1.97
C TRP A 104 23.64 1.18 -1.66
N ASP A 105 23.39 2.43 -1.29
CA ASP A 105 24.44 3.41 -0.99
C ASP A 105 25.29 3.03 0.23
N LYS A 106 24.75 2.20 1.14
CA LYS A 106 25.51 1.69 2.30
C LYS A 106 26.40 0.51 1.95
N VAL A 107 26.09 -0.17 0.85
CA VAL A 107 26.85 -1.35 0.40
C VAL A 107 27.97 -0.94 -0.56
N LEU A 108 27.72 0.03 -1.43
CA LEU A 108 28.75 0.57 -2.33
C LEU A 108 29.97 1.06 -1.56
N GLY A 109 31.14 0.82 -2.10
CA GLY A 109 32.42 1.18 -1.50
C GLY A 109 32.90 0.26 -0.40
N ASN A 110 32.07 -0.66 0.10
CA ASN A 110 32.55 -1.70 1.03
C ASN A 110 33.31 -2.80 0.29
N VAL A 111 34.08 -3.58 1.04
CA VAL A 111 34.93 -4.63 0.52
C VAL A 111 34.30 -6.01 0.73
N ALA A 112 34.33 -6.84 -0.30
CA ALA A 112 33.85 -8.22 -0.26
C ALA A 112 34.63 -9.06 0.76
N LYS A 113 33.92 -9.62 1.75
CA LYS A 113 34.54 -10.46 2.80
C LYS A 113 34.81 -11.89 2.35
N ILE A 114 34.13 -12.34 1.31
CA ILE A 114 34.21 -13.67 0.71
C ILE A 114 34.20 -13.55 -0.82
N ASN A 115 34.46 -14.65 -1.52
CA ASN A 115 34.24 -14.72 -2.97
C ASN A 115 32.73 -14.89 -3.26
N TYR A 116 32.23 -14.23 -4.29
CA TYR A 116 30.89 -14.37 -4.81
C TYR A 116 30.92 -14.81 -6.26
N GLN A 117 30.01 -15.68 -6.63
CA GLN A 117 29.67 -15.97 -8.02
C GLN A 117 28.60 -15.00 -8.51
N LYS A 118 28.42 -14.93 -9.83
CA LYS A 118 27.32 -14.19 -10.42
C LYS A 118 25.98 -14.67 -9.82
N ASP A 119 25.13 -13.72 -9.45
CA ASP A 119 23.81 -13.90 -8.85
C ASP A 119 23.79 -14.33 -7.36
N ASP A 120 24.96 -14.50 -6.73
CA ASP A 120 25.02 -14.70 -5.28
C ASP A 120 24.48 -13.48 -4.52
N LEU A 121 23.73 -13.75 -3.44
CA LEU A 121 23.28 -12.72 -2.50
C LEU A 121 24.47 -12.12 -1.75
N ILE A 122 24.61 -10.79 -1.77
CA ILE A 122 25.60 -10.09 -0.95
C ILE A 122 25.22 -10.23 0.53
N LYS A 123 26.25 -10.51 1.37
CA LYS A 123 26.12 -10.73 2.82
C LYS A 123 26.96 -9.74 3.61
#